data_26b4d5ce6fd887cd2dcae39200d3ba44
#
_entry.id   26b4d5ce6fd887cd2dcae39200d3ba44
#
_cell.length_a   1.000
_cell.length_b   1.000
_cell.length_c   1.000
_cell.angle_alpha   90.00
_cell.angle_beta   90.00
_cell.angle_gamma   90.00
#
_symmetry.space_group_name_H-M   'P 1'
#
loop_
_entity.id
_entity.type
_entity.pdbx_description
1 polymer ?
#
loop_
_entity_poly.entity_id
_entity_poly.type
_entity_poly.pdbx_seq_one_letter_code
_entity_poly.pdbx_strand_id
1 'polypeptide(L)'
;MNKKNQVLTNSSNTSPYFVNQAKHGIIVKIFILLISGQKWAVKFKKQGLTPWYERNLENIMMNMQNMMKQAQKLQKQMEKSQAELAATTFTGKSAQDLVVAELTGDKKVVNITFADAVVDPDDVETLQDMTVQALNDALGQIDDATKKSMGAFAGKLPF
;
A
#
# COMPACT_ATOMS: atom_id res chain seq x y z
N MET A 1 24.90 38.59 61.93
CA MET A 1 24.92 39.18 60.57
C MET A 1 24.40 38.14 59.55
N ASN A 2 23.27 38.43 58.98
CA ASN A 2 22.36 37.46 58.41
C ASN A 2 22.43 37.49 56.90
N LYS A 3 22.80 36.35 56.25
CA LYS A 3 22.74 36.19 54.83
C LYS A 3 21.42 35.53 54.49
N LYS A 4 20.51 36.25 53.85
CA LYS A 4 19.28 35.71 53.25
C LYS A 4 19.57 35.06 51.92
N ASN A 5 19.29 33.80 51.86
CA ASN A 5 19.33 32.99 50.63
C ASN A 5 18.19 33.41 49.70
N GLN A 6 18.52 33.86 48.50
CA GLN A 6 17.56 33.94 47.39
C GLN A 6 17.57 32.61 46.66
N VAL A 7 16.46 31.91 46.70
CA VAL A 7 16.18 30.75 45.86
C VAL A 7 15.58 31.26 44.57
N LEU A 8 16.38 31.23 43.52
CA LEU A 8 15.89 31.44 42.15
C LEU A 8 15.20 30.15 41.70
N THR A 9 13.89 30.18 41.61
CA THR A 9 13.09 29.13 41.02
C THR A 9 13.24 29.19 39.50
N ASN A 10 14.04 28.32 38.96
CA ASN A 10 14.15 28.10 37.50
C ASN A 10 12.99 27.21 37.09
N SER A 11 11.94 27.86 36.60
CA SER A 11 10.75 27.20 36.04
C SER A 11 10.89 27.07 34.51
N SER A 12 11.62 26.09 34.06
CA SER A 12 11.51 25.64 32.67
C SER A 12 12.30 24.34 32.42
N ASN A 13 11.88 23.27 33.06
CA ASN A 13 12.32 21.95 32.62
C ASN A 13 11.22 20.93 32.92
N THR A 14 10.11 21.07 32.22
CA THR A 14 9.12 19.99 32.10
C THR A 14 9.65 18.95 31.15
N SER A 15 10.31 17.92 31.71
CA SER A 15 10.77 16.75 31.01
C SER A 15 9.66 16.19 30.09
N PRO A 16 9.97 15.77 28.84
CA PRO A 16 9.01 15.16 27.94
C PRO A 16 8.36 13.91 28.51
N TYR A 17 8.94 13.30 29.52
CA TYR A 17 8.36 12.18 30.26
C TYR A 17 7.12 12.56 31.08
N PHE A 18 7.02 13.79 31.60
CA PHE A 18 5.85 14.23 32.35
C PHE A 18 4.63 14.48 31.47
N VAL A 19 4.84 14.95 30.24
CA VAL A 19 3.77 15.16 29.25
C VAL A 19 3.20 13.83 28.76
N ASN A 20 4.03 12.80 28.66
CA ASN A 20 3.61 11.47 28.23
C ASN A 20 2.82 10.72 29.33
N GLN A 21 3.19 10.88 30.59
CA GLN A 21 2.43 10.35 31.75
C GLN A 21 1.04 10.99 31.85
N ALA A 22 0.92 12.30 31.62
CA ALA A 22 -0.37 12.99 31.63
C ALA A 22 -1.30 12.48 30.49
N LYS A 23 -0.76 12.17 29.31
CA LYS A 23 -1.53 11.60 28.21
C LYS A 23 -2.02 10.17 28.51
N HIS A 24 -1.20 9.33 29.13
CA HIS A 24 -1.62 7.99 29.57
C HIS A 24 -2.67 8.05 30.68
N GLY A 25 -2.54 8.97 31.64
CA GLY A 25 -3.53 9.16 32.68
C GLY A 25 -4.90 9.60 32.16
N ILE A 26 -4.92 10.41 31.09
CA ILE A 26 -6.15 10.84 30.44
C ILE A 26 -6.80 9.68 29.66
N ILE A 27 -6.01 8.89 28.93
CA ILE A 27 -6.50 7.73 28.18
C ILE A 27 -7.09 6.68 29.12
N VAL A 28 -6.43 6.39 30.24
CA VAL A 28 -6.94 5.45 31.25
C VAL A 28 -8.22 5.98 31.91
N LYS A 29 -8.30 7.28 32.22
CA LYS A 29 -9.52 7.90 32.73
C LYS A 29 -10.66 7.88 31.73
N ILE A 30 -10.38 8.08 30.44
CA ILE A 30 -11.39 7.96 29.37
C ILE A 30 -11.86 6.51 29.23
N PHE A 31 -10.94 5.53 29.36
CA PHE A 31 -11.29 4.10 29.30
C PHE A 31 -12.12 3.66 30.50
N ILE A 32 -11.84 4.14 31.68
CA ILE A 32 -12.65 3.90 32.90
C ILE A 32 -14.01 4.60 32.80
N LEU A 33 -14.08 5.77 32.18
CA LEU A 33 -15.34 6.49 31.92
C LEU A 33 -16.23 5.77 30.90
N LEU A 34 -15.63 5.09 29.91
CA LEU A 34 -16.35 4.26 28.93
C LEU A 34 -16.93 2.98 29.55
N ILE A 35 -16.25 2.41 30.56
CA ILE A 35 -16.69 1.17 31.22
C ILE A 35 -17.73 1.44 32.32
N SER A 36 -17.70 2.60 32.97
CA SER A 36 -18.58 2.91 34.11
C SER A 36 -19.96 3.51 33.78
N GLY A 37 -20.38 3.44 32.51
CA GLY A 37 -21.79 3.66 32.09
C GLY A 37 -22.29 5.08 32.13
N GLN A 38 -22.71 5.50 31.03
CA GLN A 38 -23.67 6.52 30.52
C GLN A 38 -24.16 7.69 31.43
N LYS A 39 -24.08 7.61 32.72
CA LYS A 39 -24.67 8.65 33.63
C LYS A 39 -23.83 9.95 33.68
N TRP A 40 -22.53 9.88 33.41
CA TRP A 40 -21.65 11.05 33.43
C TRP A 40 -21.66 11.84 32.10
N ALA A 41 -21.80 11.16 30.98
CA ALA A 41 -21.87 11.82 29.68
C ALA A 41 -23.07 12.77 29.56
N VAL A 42 -24.21 12.37 30.16
CA VAL A 42 -25.44 13.19 30.17
C VAL A 42 -25.26 14.46 31.03
N LYS A 43 -24.47 14.41 32.10
CA LYS A 43 -24.25 15.54 33.00
C LYS A 43 -23.34 16.61 32.35
N PHE A 44 -22.34 16.19 31.55
CA PHE A 44 -21.46 17.10 30.83
C PHE A 44 -22.15 17.77 29.63
N LYS A 45 -23.05 17.05 28.94
CA LYS A 45 -23.82 17.61 27.83
C LYS A 45 -24.76 18.75 28.25
N LYS A 46 -25.17 18.78 29.53
CA LYS A 46 -26.00 19.87 30.09
C LYS A 46 -25.23 21.15 30.39
N GLN A 47 -23.89 21.13 30.42
CA GLN A 47 -23.05 22.29 30.76
C GLN A 47 -22.48 23.02 29.53
N GLY A 48 -22.89 22.64 28.30
CA GLY A 48 -22.45 23.33 27.09
C GLY A 48 -20.96 23.16 26.75
N LEU A 49 -20.22 22.41 27.55
CA LEU A 49 -18.85 22.03 27.30
C LEU A 49 -18.86 20.78 26.44
N THR A 50 -19.11 20.93 25.14
CA THR A 50 -18.74 19.87 24.17
C THR A 50 -17.22 19.81 24.20
N PRO A 51 -16.65 18.78 24.78
CA PRO A 51 -15.21 18.77 24.95
C PRO A 51 -14.57 18.73 23.59
N TRP A 52 -13.50 19.49 23.43
CA TRP A 52 -12.66 19.51 22.22
C TRP A 52 -12.28 18.10 21.71
N TYR A 53 -12.33 17.09 22.59
CA TYR A 53 -12.06 15.70 22.24
C TYR A 53 -13.15 15.08 21.37
N GLU A 54 -14.44 15.43 21.55
CA GLU A 54 -15.53 14.89 20.71
C GLU A 54 -15.34 15.35 19.26
N ARG A 55 -15.00 16.61 19.06
CA ARG A 55 -14.73 17.17 17.73
C ARG A 55 -13.50 16.56 17.09
N ASN A 56 -12.45 16.29 17.88
CA ASN A 56 -11.26 15.62 17.42
C ASN A 56 -11.50 14.13 17.12
N LEU A 57 -12.32 13.44 17.90
CA LEU A 57 -12.73 12.06 17.66
C LEU A 57 -13.51 11.94 16.34
N GLU A 58 -14.46 12.80 16.09
CA GLU A 58 -15.20 12.83 14.83
C GLU A 58 -14.27 13.06 13.64
N ASN A 59 -13.32 13.99 13.75
CA ASN A 59 -12.33 14.23 12.70
C ASN A 59 -11.40 13.03 12.49
N ILE A 60 -10.97 12.38 13.56
CA ILE A 60 -10.13 11.17 13.48
C ILE A 60 -10.91 10.03 12.85
N MET A 61 -12.16 9.81 13.27
CA MET A 61 -13.03 8.77 12.69
C MET A 61 -13.33 9.02 11.21
N MET A 62 -13.59 10.28 10.84
CA MET A 62 -13.82 10.67 9.46
C MET A 62 -12.56 10.46 8.59
N ASN A 63 -11.36 10.78 9.11
CA ASN A 63 -10.10 10.51 8.45
C ASN A 63 -9.85 9.01 8.29
N MET A 64 -10.10 8.20 9.33
CA MET A 64 -9.99 6.74 9.22
C MET A 64 -10.94 6.17 8.17
N GLN A 65 -12.20 6.61 8.14
CA GLN A 65 -13.14 6.17 7.11
C GLN A 65 -12.69 6.55 5.71
N ASN A 66 -12.15 7.76 5.53
CA ASN A 66 -11.62 8.20 4.25
C ASN A 66 -10.40 7.37 3.84
N MET A 67 -9.48 7.08 4.76
CA MET A 67 -8.34 6.19 4.51
C MET A 67 -8.78 4.78 4.12
N MET A 68 -9.78 4.21 4.82
CA MET A 68 -10.33 2.90 4.48
C MET A 68 -10.97 2.89 3.09
N LYS A 69 -11.74 3.95 2.74
CA LYS A 69 -12.32 4.08 1.39
C LYS A 69 -11.24 4.20 0.31
N GLN A 70 -10.18 4.94 0.58
CA GLN A 70 -9.05 5.07 -0.34
C GLN A 70 -8.31 3.74 -0.52
N ALA A 71 -8.06 3.01 0.58
CA ALA A 71 -7.44 1.69 0.54
C ALA A 71 -8.28 0.69 -0.27
N GLN A 72 -9.59 0.63 -0.03
CA GLN A 72 -10.51 -0.22 -0.81
C GLN A 72 -10.55 0.16 -2.29
N LYS A 73 -10.54 1.46 -2.61
CA LYS A 73 -10.49 1.93 -3.99
C LYS A 73 -9.19 1.52 -4.68
N LEU A 74 -8.06 1.66 -3.98
CA LEU A 74 -6.76 1.26 -4.48
C LEU A 74 -6.69 -0.25 -4.71
N GLN A 75 -7.19 -1.05 -3.75
CA GLN A 75 -7.25 -2.51 -3.88
C GLN A 75 -8.06 -2.92 -5.12
N LYS A 76 -9.26 -2.35 -5.31
CA LYS A 76 -10.08 -2.63 -6.49
C LYS A 76 -9.39 -2.22 -7.81
N GLN A 77 -8.65 -1.12 -7.80
CA GLN A 77 -7.88 -0.71 -8.97
C GLN A 77 -6.73 -1.68 -9.27
N MET A 78 -6.05 -2.18 -8.23
CA MET A 78 -5.00 -3.19 -8.40
C MET A 78 -5.58 -4.50 -8.93
N GLU A 79 -6.67 -5.00 -8.37
CA GLU A 79 -7.36 -6.21 -8.84
C GLU A 79 -7.78 -6.07 -10.31
N LYS A 80 -8.37 -4.94 -10.67
CA LYS A 80 -8.76 -4.65 -12.04
C LYS A 80 -7.54 -4.62 -13.00
N SER A 81 -6.47 -3.94 -12.58
CA SER A 81 -5.25 -3.84 -13.39
C SER A 81 -4.57 -5.20 -13.58
N GLN A 82 -4.57 -6.05 -12.54
CA GLN A 82 -4.06 -7.42 -12.63
C GLN A 82 -4.92 -8.28 -13.55
N ALA A 83 -6.25 -8.17 -13.46
CA ALA A 83 -7.15 -8.90 -14.36
C ALA A 83 -7.00 -8.47 -15.81
N GLU A 84 -6.85 -7.18 -16.08
CA GLU A 84 -6.58 -6.64 -17.41
C GLU A 84 -5.23 -7.13 -17.96
N LEU A 85 -4.18 -7.13 -17.12
CA LEU A 85 -2.88 -7.66 -17.51
C LEU A 85 -2.96 -9.15 -17.83
N ALA A 86 -3.62 -9.94 -16.98
CA ALA A 86 -3.79 -11.39 -17.16
C ALA A 86 -4.53 -11.74 -18.46
N ALA A 87 -5.51 -10.91 -18.84
CA ALA A 87 -6.27 -11.09 -20.10
C ALA A 87 -5.53 -10.59 -21.35
N THR A 88 -4.45 -9.83 -21.16
CA THR A 88 -3.66 -9.31 -22.28
C THR A 88 -2.74 -10.39 -22.83
N THR A 89 -2.69 -10.52 -24.17
CA THR A 89 -1.75 -11.42 -24.85
C THR A 89 -0.49 -10.66 -25.23
N PHE A 90 0.65 -11.24 -24.92
CA PHE A 90 1.98 -10.73 -25.27
C PHE A 90 2.61 -11.64 -26.32
N THR A 91 3.20 -11.04 -27.32
CA THR A 91 3.81 -11.75 -28.43
C THR A 91 5.32 -11.55 -28.40
N GLY A 92 6.05 -12.62 -28.11
CA GLY A 92 7.50 -12.64 -28.18
C GLY A 92 7.98 -13.26 -29.49
N LYS A 93 9.12 -12.79 -29.94
CA LYS A 93 9.68 -13.16 -31.25
C LYS A 93 11.14 -13.57 -31.12
N SER A 94 11.53 -14.54 -31.92
CA SER A 94 12.93 -14.88 -32.10
C SER A 94 13.60 -13.97 -33.13
N ALA A 95 14.88 -14.19 -33.38
CA ALA A 95 15.60 -13.53 -34.45
C ALA A 95 14.91 -13.81 -35.82
N GLN A 96 14.77 -12.76 -36.64
CA GLN A 96 14.12 -12.79 -37.97
C GLN A 96 12.65 -13.24 -37.95
N ASP A 97 11.98 -13.18 -36.77
CA ASP A 97 10.58 -13.62 -36.60
C ASP A 97 10.31 -15.07 -37.01
N LEU A 98 11.32 -15.95 -36.93
CA LEU A 98 11.22 -17.35 -37.31
C LEU A 98 10.39 -18.18 -36.33
N VAL A 99 10.39 -17.79 -35.05
CA VAL A 99 9.53 -18.37 -34.01
C VAL A 99 8.79 -17.23 -33.33
N VAL A 100 7.48 -17.38 -33.22
CA VAL A 100 6.59 -16.43 -32.52
C VAL A 100 5.86 -17.15 -31.43
N ALA A 101 6.01 -16.66 -30.18
CA ALA A 101 5.35 -17.21 -28.99
C ALA A 101 4.31 -16.22 -28.49
N GLU A 102 3.11 -16.69 -28.21
CA GLU A 102 2.02 -15.92 -27.62
C GLU A 102 1.75 -16.38 -26.20
N LEU A 103 1.89 -15.47 -25.24
CA LEU A 103 1.69 -15.72 -23.83
C LEU A 103 0.63 -14.78 -23.26
N THR A 104 -0.14 -15.27 -22.28
CA THR A 104 -0.99 -14.40 -21.47
C THR A 104 -0.17 -13.67 -20.41
N GLY A 105 -0.70 -12.57 -19.85
CA GLY A 105 -0.07 -11.88 -18.72
C GLY A 105 0.13 -12.74 -17.47
N ASP A 106 -0.57 -13.87 -17.37
CA ASP A 106 -0.35 -14.91 -16.34
C ASP A 106 0.85 -15.82 -16.64
N LYS A 107 1.65 -15.49 -17.64
CA LYS A 107 2.82 -16.29 -18.12
C LYS A 107 2.44 -17.68 -18.60
N LYS A 108 1.23 -17.84 -19.12
CA LYS A 108 0.80 -19.10 -19.77
C LYS A 108 0.99 -18.99 -21.26
N VAL A 109 1.63 -19.99 -21.84
CA VAL A 109 1.80 -20.09 -23.29
C VAL A 109 0.46 -20.45 -23.92
N VAL A 110 0.00 -19.64 -24.86
CA VAL A 110 -1.24 -19.85 -25.59
C VAL A 110 -0.95 -20.55 -26.94
N ASN A 111 0.07 -20.05 -27.63
CA ASN A 111 0.44 -20.53 -28.94
C ASN A 111 1.94 -20.35 -29.20
N ILE A 112 2.50 -21.21 -30.03
CA ILE A 112 3.83 -21.05 -30.59
C ILE A 112 3.75 -21.37 -32.08
N THR A 113 4.16 -20.44 -32.93
CA THR A 113 4.18 -20.57 -34.37
C THR A 113 5.62 -20.64 -34.86
N PHE A 114 5.91 -21.60 -35.68
CA PHE A 114 7.20 -21.79 -36.34
C PHE A 114 7.10 -21.46 -37.82
N ALA A 115 8.08 -20.75 -38.36
CA ALA A 115 8.24 -20.58 -39.77
C ALA A 115 8.79 -21.87 -40.40
N ASP A 116 8.37 -22.22 -41.62
CA ASP A 116 8.84 -23.44 -42.29
C ASP A 116 10.37 -23.46 -42.42
N ALA A 117 10.99 -22.30 -42.51
CA ALA A 117 12.45 -22.16 -42.69
C ALA A 117 13.27 -22.60 -41.45
N VAL A 118 12.66 -22.71 -40.27
CA VAL A 118 13.37 -23.13 -39.03
C VAL A 118 13.10 -24.57 -38.66
N VAL A 119 12.14 -25.20 -39.34
CA VAL A 119 11.77 -26.62 -39.12
C VAL A 119 12.66 -27.52 -39.97
N ASP A 120 13.91 -27.70 -39.52
CA ASP A 120 14.87 -28.60 -40.17
C ASP A 120 15.14 -29.78 -39.21
N PRO A 121 14.86 -31.02 -39.65
CA PRO A 121 15.13 -32.20 -38.83
C PRO A 121 16.62 -32.43 -38.54
N ASP A 122 17.51 -31.85 -39.34
CA ASP A 122 18.96 -31.96 -39.15
C ASP A 122 19.52 -30.86 -38.23
N ASP A 123 18.74 -29.80 -37.94
CA ASP A 123 19.13 -28.67 -37.08
C ASP A 123 18.10 -28.37 -35.96
N VAL A 124 17.88 -29.33 -35.13
CA VAL A 124 16.95 -29.21 -33.97
C VAL A 124 17.48 -28.24 -32.93
N GLU A 125 18.77 -28.02 -32.83
CA GLU A 125 19.40 -27.12 -31.86
C GLU A 125 19.01 -25.66 -32.15
N THR A 126 19.05 -25.23 -33.39
CA THR A 126 18.58 -23.88 -33.80
C THR A 126 17.10 -23.69 -33.48
N LEU A 127 16.24 -24.67 -33.71
CA LEU A 127 14.83 -24.60 -33.35
C LEU A 127 14.60 -24.41 -31.86
N GLN A 128 15.37 -25.12 -31.00
CA GLN A 128 15.31 -24.99 -29.55
C GLN A 128 15.73 -23.61 -29.12
N ASP A 129 16.87 -23.09 -29.58
CA ASP A 129 17.38 -21.80 -29.22
C ASP A 129 16.43 -20.65 -29.61
N MET A 130 15.86 -20.72 -30.84
CA MET A 130 14.88 -19.74 -31.29
C MET A 130 13.59 -19.77 -30.48
N THR A 131 13.16 -20.97 -30.07
CA THR A 131 11.98 -21.12 -29.20
C THR A 131 12.23 -20.50 -27.82
N VAL A 132 13.37 -20.76 -27.22
CA VAL A 132 13.76 -20.18 -25.93
C VAL A 132 13.86 -18.65 -26.03
N GLN A 133 14.42 -18.13 -27.13
CA GLN A 133 14.51 -16.70 -27.37
C GLN A 133 13.13 -16.04 -27.46
N ALA A 134 12.20 -16.59 -28.26
CA ALA A 134 10.84 -16.06 -28.40
C ALA A 134 10.08 -16.07 -27.06
N LEU A 135 10.21 -17.14 -26.27
CA LEU A 135 9.58 -17.23 -24.97
C LEU A 135 10.15 -16.20 -23.97
N ASN A 136 11.47 -16.05 -23.95
CA ASN A 136 12.13 -15.08 -23.07
C ASN A 136 11.77 -13.64 -23.45
N ASP A 137 11.64 -13.32 -24.71
CA ASP A 137 11.19 -12.01 -25.16
C ASP A 137 9.75 -11.71 -24.69
N ALA A 138 8.82 -12.66 -24.87
CA ALA A 138 7.45 -12.50 -24.35
C ALA A 138 7.41 -12.34 -22.83
N LEU A 139 8.17 -13.13 -22.09
CA LEU A 139 8.27 -13.03 -20.63
C LEU A 139 8.83 -11.68 -20.19
N GLY A 140 9.83 -11.15 -20.89
CA GLY A 140 10.38 -9.82 -20.64
C GLY A 140 9.32 -8.72 -20.81
N GLN A 141 8.53 -8.79 -21.88
CA GLN A 141 7.43 -7.85 -22.12
C GLN A 141 6.38 -7.90 -20.99
N ILE A 142 6.03 -9.10 -20.50
CA ILE A 142 5.09 -9.28 -19.37
C ILE A 142 5.67 -8.67 -18.10
N ASP A 143 6.94 -8.90 -17.82
CA ASP A 143 7.59 -8.36 -16.61
C ASP A 143 7.66 -6.83 -16.66
N ASP A 144 7.93 -6.24 -17.80
CA ASP A 144 7.96 -4.79 -17.96
C ASP A 144 6.55 -4.17 -17.85
N ALA A 145 5.53 -4.81 -18.43
CA ALA A 145 4.14 -4.40 -18.28
C ALA A 145 3.70 -4.50 -16.81
N THR A 146 4.10 -5.55 -16.09
CA THR A 146 3.83 -5.73 -14.66
C THR A 146 4.49 -4.64 -13.83
N LYS A 147 5.78 -4.37 -14.05
CA LYS A 147 6.52 -3.30 -13.35
C LYS A 147 5.87 -1.94 -13.60
N LYS A 148 5.48 -1.64 -14.83
CA LYS A 148 4.82 -0.39 -15.21
C LYS A 148 3.47 -0.25 -14.50
N SER A 149 2.68 -1.31 -14.47
CA SER A 149 1.40 -1.37 -13.76
C SER A 149 1.60 -1.14 -12.25
N MET A 150 2.53 -1.86 -11.61
CA MET A 150 2.82 -1.71 -10.18
C MET A 150 3.42 -0.36 -9.83
N GLY A 151 4.29 0.20 -10.68
CA GLY A 151 4.88 1.53 -10.49
C GLY A 151 3.84 2.66 -10.46
N ALA A 152 2.75 2.52 -11.21
CA ALA A 152 1.64 3.47 -11.20
C ALA A 152 0.89 3.50 -9.84
N PHE A 153 0.97 2.43 -9.04
CA PHE A 153 0.36 2.34 -7.72
C PHE A 153 1.31 2.76 -6.60
N ALA A 154 2.62 2.55 -6.75
CA ALA A 154 3.62 2.89 -5.75
C ALA A 154 3.62 4.39 -5.40
N GLY A 155 3.36 5.27 -6.38
CA GLY A 155 3.25 6.71 -6.17
C GLY A 155 1.94 7.20 -5.54
N LYS A 156 0.96 6.31 -5.32
CA LYS A 156 -0.37 6.65 -4.76
C LYS A 156 -0.55 6.18 -3.31
N LEU A 157 0.46 5.55 -2.73
CA LEU A 157 0.42 5.14 -1.34
C LEU A 157 0.68 6.36 -0.45
N PRO A 158 -0.21 6.65 0.52
CA PRO A 158 -0.07 7.79 1.42
C PRO A 158 0.83 7.44 2.61
N PHE A 159 2.15 7.35 2.39
CA PHE A 159 3.12 7.32 3.50
C PHE A 159 4.10 8.47 3.34
#